data_e7d6e4d4f87a1664823d581414b76a23
#
_entry.id   e7d6e4d4f87a1664823d581414b76a23
#
_cell.length_a   1.000
_cell.length_b   1.000
_cell.length_c   1.000
_cell.angle_alpha   90.00
_cell.angle_beta   90.00
_cell.angle_gamma   90.00
#
_symmetry.space_group_name_H-M   'P 1'
#
loop_
_entity.id
_entity.type
_entity.pdbx_description
1 polymer ?
#
loop_
_entity_poly.entity_id
_entity_poly.type
_entity_poly.pdbx_seq_one_letter_code
_entity_poly.pdbx_strand_id
1 'polypeptide(L)'
;IKFDLQSGPISSWLNYTLQYTRGNADNPQQTFSRSGASMDPVNRFIPMSWDQRHTFNATLAYNRENYGASITGYYNSGSPYTFSPIEESRLSRINLYPNNDYRPAKYHADFMGYYNMPIYKDYKINFRLAIYNLFDRLNENSVNSGTGRAYTAVIKETDLAGHRSDFNSYEDRIKNPSMFTTPRMVKLSMGVNF
;
A
#
# COMPACT_ATOMS: atom_id res chain seq x y z
N ILE A 1 -19.43 6.21 0.95
CA ILE A 1 -19.79 7.48 1.61
C ILE A 1 -18.85 8.54 1.09
N LYS A 2 -19.41 9.67 0.66
CA LYS A 2 -18.65 10.83 0.21
C LYS A 2 -19.10 12.04 1.03
N PHE A 3 -18.15 12.85 1.47
CA PHE A 3 -18.42 14.10 2.18
C PHE A 3 -17.51 15.20 1.60
N ASP A 4 -18.12 16.31 1.24
CA ASP A 4 -17.45 17.51 0.74
C ASP A 4 -17.88 18.70 1.59
N LEU A 5 -16.94 19.47 2.10
CA LEU A 5 -17.19 20.71 2.84
C LEU A 5 -16.33 21.82 2.24
N GLN A 6 -16.96 22.95 1.97
CA GLN A 6 -16.26 24.20 1.66
C GLN A 6 -16.86 25.33 2.50
N SER A 7 -16.05 25.90 3.37
CA SER A 7 -16.45 26.98 4.26
C SER A 7 -15.32 28.01 4.38
N GLY A 8 -15.47 29.13 3.68
CA GLY A 8 -14.45 30.17 3.65
C GLY A 8 -13.09 29.62 3.19
N PRO A 9 -12.03 29.75 4.00
CA PRO A 9 -10.70 29.27 3.63
C PRO A 9 -10.52 27.76 3.82
N ILE A 10 -11.46 27.08 4.45
CA ILE A 10 -11.36 25.66 4.76
C ILE A 10 -12.10 24.86 3.70
N SER A 11 -11.41 23.84 3.15
CA SER A 11 -12.02 22.80 2.32
C SER A 11 -11.65 21.43 2.87
N SER A 12 -12.62 20.54 2.90
CA SER A 12 -12.43 19.15 3.33
C SER A 12 -13.15 18.22 2.39
N TRP A 13 -12.47 17.17 2.03
CA TRP A 13 -13.01 16.10 1.22
C TRP A 13 -12.72 14.76 1.89
N LEU A 14 -13.73 13.91 1.96
CA LEU A 14 -13.62 12.59 2.55
C LEU A 14 -14.38 11.58 1.69
N ASN A 15 -13.73 10.44 1.44
CA ASN A 15 -14.34 9.32 0.75
C ASN A 15 -14.07 8.03 1.53
N TYR A 16 -15.13 7.29 1.77
CA TYR A 16 -15.05 5.96 2.35
C TYR A 16 -15.78 4.96 1.45
N THR A 17 -15.10 3.88 1.13
CA THR A 17 -15.64 2.77 0.36
C THR A 17 -15.55 1.48 1.17
N LEU A 18 -16.68 0.80 1.27
CA LEU A 18 -16.76 -0.58 1.72
C LEU A 18 -16.96 -1.46 0.49
N GLN A 19 -16.06 -2.40 0.27
CA GLN A 19 -16.09 -3.29 -0.87
C GLN A 19 -16.07 -4.75 -0.40
N TYR A 20 -16.82 -5.58 -1.09
CA TYR A 20 -16.84 -7.02 -0.94
C TYR A 20 -16.72 -7.66 -2.32
N THR A 21 -15.57 -8.24 -2.63
CA THR A 21 -15.33 -8.87 -3.93
C THR A 21 -14.98 -10.33 -3.71
N ARG A 22 -15.89 -11.21 -4.12
CA ARG A 22 -15.72 -12.66 -4.01
C ARG A 22 -16.00 -13.35 -5.32
N GLY A 23 -15.27 -14.41 -5.58
CA GLY A 23 -15.42 -15.27 -6.73
C GLY A 23 -14.76 -16.61 -6.48
N ASN A 24 -14.77 -17.49 -7.43
CA ASN A 24 -14.10 -18.79 -7.37
C ASN A 24 -12.72 -18.81 -8.03
N ALA A 25 -12.36 -17.75 -8.77
CA ALA A 25 -11.03 -17.54 -9.35
C ALA A 25 -10.78 -16.05 -9.60
N ASP A 26 -9.55 -15.58 -9.45
CA ASP A 26 -9.16 -14.20 -9.76
C ASP A 26 -9.18 -13.92 -11.28
N ASN A 27 -8.94 -14.95 -12.07
CA ASN A 27 -8.99 -14.87 -13.53
C ASN A 27 -9.20 -16.27 -14.14
N PRO A 28 -9.59 -16.36 -15.41
CA PRO A 28 -9.79 -17.65 -16.10
C PRO A 28 -8.56 -18.54 -16.12
N GLN A 29 -7.36 -17.94 -16.21
CA GLN A 29 -6.11 -18.69 -16.24
C GLN A 29 -5.87 -19.47 -14.95
N GLN A 30 -6.31 -18.96 -13.81
CA GLN A 30 -6.19 -19.63 -12.51
C GLN A 30 -6.99 -20.95 -12.50
N THR A 31 -8.22 -20.91 -13.03
CA THR A 31 -9.05 -22.11 -13.18
C THR A 31 -8.43 -23.12 -14.14
N PHE A 32 -7.93 -22.64 -15.29
CA PHE A 32 -7.26 -23.46 -16.27
C PHE A 32 -6.01 -24.14 -15.71
N SER A 33 -5.16 -23.40 -14.99
CA SER A 33 -3.93 -23.94 -14.38
C SER A 33 -4.24 -24.99 -13.32
N ARG A 34 -5.30 -24.83 -12.53
CA ARG A 34 -5.72 -25.84 -11.55
C ARG A 34 -6.17 -27.12 -12.23
N SER A 35 -6.97 -27.02 -13.28
CA SER A 35 -7.42 -28.17 -14.09
C SER A 35 -6.22 -28.90 -14.71
N GLY A 36 -5.27 -28.17 -15.29
CA GLY A 36 -4.05 -28.74 -15.87
C GLY A 36 -3.12 -29.40 -14.85
N ALA A 37 -3.19 -28.98 -13.59
CA ALA A 37 -2.46 -29.58 -12.46
C ALA A 37 -3.21 -30.74 -11.78
N SER A 38 -4.33 -31.20 -12.35
CA SER A 38 -5.22 -32.22 -11.78
C SER A 38 -5.73 -31.86 -10.38
N MET A 39 -5.87 -30.56 -10.10
CA MET A 39 -6.46 -30.06 -8.85
C MET A 39 -7.93 -29.75 -9.03
N ASP A 40 -8.74 -30.06 -8.04
CA ASP A 40 -10.15 -29.72 -8.06
C ASP A 40 -10.39 -28.22 -8.22
N PRO A 41 -11.41 -27.80 -8.98
CA PRO A 41 -11.80 -26.41 -9.03
C PRO A 41 -12.18 -25.89 -7.64
N VAL A 42 -11.97 -24.60 -7.41
CA VAL A 42 -12.44 -23.95 -6.18
C VAL A 42 -13.96 -23.89 -6.22
N ASN A 43 -14.62 -24.70 -5.39
CA ASN A 43 -16.09 -24.83 -5.35
C ASN A 43 -16.76 -23.89 -4.32
N ARG A 44 -16.06 -22.86 -3.88
CA ARG A 44 -16.56 -21.85 -2.94
C ARG A 44 -16.17 -20.45 -3.40
N PHE A 45 -16.92 -19.46 -2.96
CA PHE A 45 -16.53 -18.06 -3.13
C PHE A 45 -15.45 -17.69 -2.14
N ILE A 46 -14.29 -17.31 -2.67
CA ILE A 46 -13.13 -16.80 -1.92
C ILE A 46 -12.98 -15.30 -2.16
N PRO A 47 -12.29 -14.56 -1.27
CA PRO A 47 -11.91 -13.18 -1.55
C PRO A 47 -11.06 -13.10 -2.82
N MET A 48 -11.33 -12.12 -3.69
CA MET A 48 -10.47 -11.85 -4.84
C MET A 48 -9.21 -11.11 -4.41
N SER A 49 -8.11 -11.25 -5.15
CA SER A 49 -6.82 -10.63 -4.81
C SER A 49 -6.87 -9.10 -4.66
N TRP A 50 -7.90 -8.46 -5.21
CA TRP A 50 -8.20 -7.02 -5.10
C TRP A 50 -9.33 -6.70 -4.11
N ASP A 51 -9.80 -7.64 -3.28
CA ASP A 51 -10.81 -7.40 -2.24
C ASP A 51 -10.23 -6.53 -1.11
N GLN A 52 -10.22 -5.24 -1.34
CA GLN A 52 -9.79 -4.24 -0.38
C GLN A 52 -10.99 -3.73 0.39
N ARG A 53 -11.28 -4.35 1.53
CA ARG A 53 -12.56 -4.20 2.23
C ARG A 53 -12.88 -2.77 2.62
N HIS A 54 -11.92 -2.06 3.16
CA HIS A 54 -12.08 -0.68 3.61
C HIS A 54 -11.06 0.20 2.89
N THR A 55 -11.56 1.22 2.22
CA THR A 55 -10.75 2.29 1.64
C THR A 55 -11.24 3.61 2.17
N PHE A 56 -10.35 4.38 2.79
CA PHE A 56 -10.63 5.70 3.32
C PHE A 56 -9.61 6.69 2.79
N ASN A 57 -10.10 7.78 2.21
CA ASN A 57 -9.28 8.89 1.73
C ASN A 57 -9.86 10.18 2.29
N ALA A 58 -9.01 11.06 2.79
CA ALA A 58 -9.42 12.35 3.31
C ALA A 58 -8.38 13.42 2.98
N THR A 59 -8.87 14.60 2.64
CA THR A 59 -8.06 15.81 2.48
C THR A 59 -8.69 16.92 3.31
N LEU A 60 -7.88 17.61 4.06
CA LEU A 60 -8.22 18.86 4.74
C LEU A 60 -7.25 19.93 4.24
N ALA A 61 -7.79 21.03 3.76
CA ALA A 61 -7.00 22.15 3.29
C ALA A 61 -7.50 23.48 3.87
N TYR A 62 -6.55 24.34 4.16
CA TYR A 62 -6.76 25.73 4.52
C TYR A 62 -6.03 26.62 3.52
N ASN A 63 -6.77 27.44 2.80
CA ASN A 63 -6.21 28.26 1.74
C ASN A 63 -6.57 29.74 1.96
N ARG A 64 -5.54 30.58 1.89
CA ARG A 64 -5.63 32.04 1.83
C ARG A 64 -4.83 32.53 0.64
N GLU A 65 -4.98 33.80 0.30
CA GLU A 65 -4.27 34.41 -0.84
C GLU A 65 -2.75 34.21 -0.77
N ASN A 66 -2.16 34.45 0.38
CA ASN A 66 -0.72 34.46 0.56
C ASN A 66 -0.16 33.20 1.22
N TYR A 67 -0.98 32.36 1.83
CA TYR A 67 -0.51 31.13 2.47
C TYR A 67 -1.61 30.08 2.53
N GLY A 68 -1.20 28.86 2.63
CA GLY A 68 -2.11 27.75 2.82
C GLY A 68 -1.37 26.46 3.14
N ALA A 69 -2.15 25.52 3.63
CA ALA A 69 -1.64 24.18 3.94
C ALA A 69 -2.73 23.14 3.68
N SER A 70 -2.31 21.94 3.34
CA SER A 70 -3.20 20.79 3.22
C SER A 70 -2.56 19.54 3.78
N ILE A 71 -3.39 18.68 4.32
CA ILE A 71 -3.02 17.32 4.70
C ILE A 71 -3.95 16.36 3.96
N THR A 72 -3.37 15.37 3.30
CA THR A 72 -4.11 14.31 2.62
C THR A 72 -3.68 12.99 3.21
N GLY A 73 -4.64 12.20 3.68
CA GLY A 73 -4.40 10.90 4.26
C GLY A 73 -5.21 9.83 3.57
N TYR A 74 -4.70 8.60 3.57
CA TYR A 74 -5.47 7.45 3.17
C TYR A 74 -5.20 6.25 4.07
N TYR A 75 -6.19 5.39 4.14
CA TYR A 75 -6.15 4.10 4.79
C TYR A 75 -6.77 3.07 3.87
N ASN A 76 -6.05 1.96 3.67
CA ASN A 76 -6.52 0.81 2.91
C ASN A 76 -6.36 -0.44 3.78
N SER A 77 -7.44 -1.18 3.99
CA SER A 77 -7.32 -2.50 4.59
C SER A 77 -6.45 -3.41 3.71
N GLY A 78 -5.84 -4.42 4.32
CA GLY A 78 -5.02 -5.37 3.59
C GLY A 78 -5.79 -6.05 2.46
N SER A 79 -5.12 -6.24 1.33
CA SER A 79 -5.62 -7.08 0.23
C SER A 79 -5.31 -8.56 0.51
N PRO A 80 -6.13 -9.49 0.01
CA PRO A 80 -5.89 -10.90 0.18
C PRO A 80 -4.58 -11.37 -0.44
N TYR A 81 -4.01 -12.42 0.12
CA TYR A 81 -2.89 -13.17 -0.44
C TYR A 81 -3.05 -14.64 -0.07
N THR A 82 -2.28 -15.50 -0.72
CA THR A 82 -2.26 -16.93 -0.39
C THR A 82 -1.18 -17.20 0.66
N PHE A 83 -1.60 -17.48 1.88
CA PHE A 83 -0.72 -18.00 2.92
C PHE A 83 -0.35 -19.44 2.57
N SER A 84 0.95 -19.76 2.57
CA SER A 84 1.47 -21.10 2.32
C SER A 84 2.04 -21.66 3.62
N PRO A 85 1.53 -22.79 4.12
CA PRO A 85 2.08 -23.41 5.31
C PRO A 85 3.53 -23.85 5.10
N ILE A 86 4.31 -23.75 6.14
CA ILE A 86 5.75 -24.03 6.15
C ILE A 86 6.03 -25.52 6.00
N GLU A 87 5.12 -26.34 6.50
CA GLU A 87 5.27 -27.79 6.48
C GLU A 87 4.89 -28.37 5.12
N GLU A 88 5.75 -29.22 4.56
CA GLU A 88 5.52 -29.92 3.30
C GLU A 88 4.66 -31.18 3.46
N SER A 89 3.73 -31.19 4.39
CA SER A 89 2.76 -32.26 4.52
C SER A 89 1.80 -32.25 3.32
N ARG A 90 1.53 -33.40 2.73
CA ARG A 90 0.47 -33.53 1.72
C ARG A 90 -0.89 -33.07 2.24
N LEU A 91 -1.14 -33.24 3.52
CA LEU A 91 -2.38 -32.83 4.20
C LEU A 91 -2.47 -31.31 4.36
N SER A 92 -1.36 -30.60 4.51
CA SER A 92 -1.36 -29.14 4.65
C SER A 92 -1.83 -28.41 3.40
N ARG A 93 -1.78 -29.06 2.24
CA ARG A 93 -2.19 -28.50 0.93
C ARG A 93 -3.61 -28.87 0.51
N ILE A 94 -4.22 -29.88 1.10
CA ILE A 94 -5.53 -30.38 0.67
C ILE A 94 -6.63 -29.32 0.78
N ASN A 95 -6.58 -28.47 1.81
CA ASN A 95 -7.56 -27.41 2.05
C ASN A 95 -7.05 -26.02 1.72
N LEU A 96 -5.88 -25.90 1.07
CA LEU A 96 -5.32 -24.62 0.72
C LEU A 96 -6.07 -24.06 -0.51
N TYR A 97 -6.82 -22.99 -0.29
CA TYR A 97 -7.44 -22.22 -1.35
C TYR A 97 -6.73 -20.88 -1.53
N PRO A 98 -6.73 -20.29 -2.72
CA PRO A 98 -6.11 -18.98 -2.96
C PRO A 98 -6.74 -17.89 -2.09
N ASN A 99 -5.96 -16.83 -1.82
CA ASN A 99 -6.44 -15.64 -1.11
C ASN A 99 -7.03 -15.95 0.28
N ASN A 100 -6.38 -16.85 1.01
CA ASN A 100 -6.87 -17.38 2.29
C ASN A 100 -6.50 -16.52 3.51
N ASP A 101 -5.68 -15.47 3.32
CA ASP A 101 -5.28 -14.55 4.38
C ASP A 101 -5.13 -13.12 3.82
N TYR A 102 -4.97 -12.12 4.69
CA TYR A 102 -4.91 -10.71 4.34
C TYR A 102 -3.57 -10.07 4.74
N ARG A 103 -3.03 -9.26 3.84
CA ARG A 103 -1.86 -8.43 4.12
C ARG A 103 -2.16 -7.39 5.19
N PRO A 104 -1.14 -6.85 5.88
CA PRO A 104 -1.31 -5.70 6.77
C PRO A 104 -1.97 -4.50 6.07
N ALA A 105 -2.73 -3.74 6.83
CA ALA A 105 -3.33 -2.50 6.33
C ALA A 105 -2.25 -1.47 6.02
N LYS A 106 -2.50 -0.66 4.97
CA LYS A 106 -1.63 0.43 4.54
C LYS A 106 -2.26 1.77 4.87
N TYR A 107 -1.48 2.68 5.40
CA TYR A 107 -1.90 4.07 5.58
C TYR A 107 -0.71 5.01 5.53
N HIS A 108 -0.93 6.20 5.03
CA HIS A 108 -0.02 7.32 5.17
C HIS A 108 -0.75 8.66 5.07
N ALA A 109 -0.04 9.73 5.38
CA ALA A 109 -0.50 11.09 5.14
C ALA A 109 0.62 11.90 4.48
N ASP A 110 0.22 12.80 3.61
CA ASP A 110 1.06 13.78 2.95
C ASP A 110 0.67 15.18 3.43
N PHE A 111 1.66 16.02 3.62
CA PHE A 111 1.47 17.43 3.96
C PHE A 111 2.01 18.32 2.86
N MET A 112 1.25 19.35 2.51
CA MET A 112 1.71 20.39 1.59
C MET A 112 1.40 21.75 2.21
N GLY A 113 2.34 22.67 2.10
CA GLY A 113 2.18 24.05 2.51
C GLY A 113 2.77 25.01 1.50
N TYR A 114 2.19 26.19 1.39
CA TYR A 114 2.75 27.26 0.58
C TYR A 114 2.69 28.61 1.30
N TYR A 115 3.64 29.45 0.94
CA TYR A 115 3.69 30.85 1.39
C TYR A 115 4.14 31.74 0.23
N ASN A 116 3.32 32.73 -0.13
CA ASN A 116 3.61 33.72 -1.14
C ASN A 116 3.96 35.03 -0.45
N MET A 117 5.25 35.37 -0.44
CA MET A 117 5.76 36.59 0.15
C MET A 117 5.74 37.73 -0.88
N PRO A 118 4.88 38.74 -0.71
CA PRO A 118 4.93 39.92 -1.58
C PRO A 118 6.20 40.71 -1.33
N ILE A 119 6.90 41.11 -2.37
CA ILE A 119 8.15 41.91 -2.29
C ILE A 119 7.91 43.33 -2.72
N TYR A 120 7.49 43.52 -3.98
CA TYR A 120 7.29 44.84 -4.56
C TYR A 120 6.31 44.77 -5.73
N LYS A 121 5.26 45.63 -5.71
CA LYS A 121 4.17 45.62 -6.72
C LYS A 121 3.61 44.22 -6.92
N ASP A 122 3.77 43.66 -8.11
CA ASP A 122 3.24 42.35 -8.50
C ASP A 122 4.22 41.20 -8.26
N TYR A 123 5.45 41.50 -7.84
CA TYR A 123 6.48 40.47 -7.56
C TYR A 123 6.25 39.76 -6.24
N LYS A 124 6.17 38.44 -6.29
CA LYS A 124 6.01 37.57 -5.11
C LYS A 124 7.04 36.44 -5.15
N ILE A 125 7.67 36.17 -4.00
CA ILE A 125 8.43 34.92 -3.83
C ILE A 125 7.47 33.85 -3.31
N ASN A 126 7.47 32.72 -3.97
CA ASN A 126 6.65 31.59 -3.65
C ASN A 126 7.51 30.49 -2.99
N PHE A 127 7.20 30.12 -1.76
CA PHE A 127 7.79 28.99 -1.06
C PHE A 127 6.77 27.86 -1.00
N ARG A 128 7.21 26.63 -1.30
CA ARG A 128 6.37 25.42 -1.18
C ARG A 128 7.13 24.35 -0.44
N LEU A 129 6.49 23.78 0.57
CA LEU A 129 6.94 22.62 1.31
C LEU A 129 5.99 21.46 1.01
N ALA A 130 6.56 20.32 0.59
CA ALA A 130 5.82 19.06 0.48
C ALA A 130 6.53 17.99 1.30
N ILE A 131 5.79 17.33 2.15
CA ILE A 131 6.25 16.20 2.96
C ILE A 131 5.38 15.01 2.58
N TYR A 132 5.97 14.06 1.87
CA TYR A 132 5.33 12.78 1.56
C TYR A 132 5.63 11.78 2.66
N ASN A 133 4.64 10.98 3.01
CA ASN A 133 4.71 10.02 4.09
C ASN A 133 5.10 10.68 5.42
N LEU A 134 4.26 11.60 5.90
CA LEU A 134 4.47 12.44 7.09
C LEU A 134 4.88 11.62 8.32
N PHE A 135 4.33 10.41 8.47
CA PHE A 135 4.60 9.53 9.61
C PHE A 135 5.83 8.65 9.45
N ASP A 136 6.51 8.72 8.30
CA ASP A 136 7.66 7.85 7.95
C ASP A 136 7.35 6.35 8.07
N ARG A 137 6.11 5.97 7.77
CA ARG A 137 5.67 4.58 7.87
C ARG A 137 6.05 3.81 6.62
N LEU A 138 6.80 2.76 6.78
CA LEU A 138 7.06 1.77 5.73
C LEU A 138 5.89 0.76 5.71
N ASN A 139 4.95 0.97 4.80
CA ASN A 139 3.85 0.02 4.60
C ASN A 139 4.33 -1.18 3.79
N GLU A 140 3.86 -2.37 4.14
CA GLU A 140 4.23 -3.62 3.48
C GLU A 140 3.45 -3.75 2.16
N ASN A 141 4.13 -3.59 1.02
CA ASN A 141 3.56 -3.77 -0.31
C ASN A 141 3.45 -5.24 -0.70
N SER A 142 4.46 -6.00 -0.33
CA SER A 142 4.55 -7.43 -0.55
C SER A 142 4.83 -8.12 0.77
N VAL A 143 4.42 -9.37 0.89
CA VAL A 143 4.62 -10.17 2.10
C VAL A 143 5.17 -11.54 1.73
N ASN A 144 5.93 -12.13 2.63
CA ASN A 144 6.34 -13.52 2.52
C ASN A 144 5.14 -14.44 2.77
N SER A 145 4.88 -15.36 1.87
CA SER A 145 3.70 -16.22 1.92
C SER A 145 3.62 -17.11 3.17
N GLY A 146 4.76 -17.44 3.78
CA GLY A 146 4.82 -18.26 4.98
C GLY A 146 4.67 -17.50 6.31
N THR A 147 4.77 -16.17 6.30
CA THR A 147 4.70 -15.34 7.53
C THR A 147 3.64 -14.26 7.47
N GLY A 148 3.20 -13.87 6.28
CA GLY A 148 2.30 -12.74 6.08
C GLY A 148 2.94 -11.38 6.33
N ARG A 149 4.27 -11.30 6.44
CA ARG A 149 5.00 -10.06 6.74
C ARG A 149 6.14 -9.85 5.75
N ALA A 150 6.49 -8.59 5.53
CA ALA A 150 7.58 -8.22 4.63
C ALA A 150 8.97 -8.43 5.23
N TYR A 151 9.10 -8.27 6.54
CA TYR A 151 10.38 -8.27 7.27
C TYR A 151 10.70 -9.58 7.99
N THR A 152 9.86 -10.59 7.86
CA THR A 152 10.11 -11.93 8.37
C THR A 152 9.87 -12.96 7.30
N ALA A 153 10.80 -13.89 7.16
CA ALA A 153 10.65 -15.07 6.30
C ALA A 153 10.96 -16.31 7.13
N VAL A 154 10.33 -17.42 6.77
CA VAL A 154 10.74 -18.72 7.30
C VAL A 154 11.76 -19.30 6.34
N ILE A 155 12.91 -19.60 6.89
CA ILE A 155 14.09 -20.12 6.19
C ILE A 155 14.11 -21.62 6.37
N LYS A 156 14.19 -22.36 5.25
CA LYS A 156 14.49 -23.79 5.27
C LYS A 156 15.98 -23.99 4.99
N GLU A 157 16.59 -25.03 5.58
CA GLU A 157 17.97 -25.40 5.27
C GLU A 157 18.20 -25.65 3.78
N THR A 158 17.20 -26.19 3.09
CA THR A 158 17.23 -26.40 1.64
C THR A 158 17.36 -25.12 0.85
N ASP A 159 16.80 -24.02 1.34
CA ASP A 159 16.89 -22.70 0.70
C ASP A 159 18.30 -22.12 0.85
N LEU A 160 18.98 -22.42 1.98
CA LEU A 160 20.35 -22.01 2.25
C LEU A 160 21.35 -22.81 1.40
N ALA A 161 21.12 -24.11 1.22
CA ALA A 161 22.02 -24.98 0.45
C ALA A 161 22.09 -24.64 -1.05
N GLY A 162 20.99 -24.09 -1.61
CA GLY A 162 20.93 -23.67 -3.01
C GLY A 162 21.26 -22.18 -3.25
N HIS A 163 21.56 -21.44 -2.18
CA HIS A 163 21.79 -20.01 -2.28
C HIS A 163 23.21 -19.68 -2.75
N ARG A 164 23.30 -18.93 -3.83
CA ARG A 164 24.57 -18.36 -4.31
C ARG A 164 24.84 -17.07 -3.55
N SER A 165 25.81 -17.08 -2.65
CA SER A 165 26.23 -15.95 -1.82
C SER A 165 26.79 -14.76 -2.62
N ASP A 166 27.04 -14.94 -3.92
CA ASP A 166 27.71 -13.96 -4.78
C ASP A 166 26.82 -12.78 -5.19
N PHE A 167 25.49 -12.90 -5.08
CA PHE A 167 24.54 -11.91 -5.60
C PHE A 167 23.67 -11.24 -4.56
N ASN A 168 23.20 -11.98 -3.54
CA ASN A 168 22.38 -11.46 -2.45
C ASN A 168 22.60 -12.32 -1.22
N SER A 169 22.87 -11.70 -0.09
CA SER A 169 22.80 -12.40 1.19
C SER A 169 21.34 -12.81 1.47
N TYR A 170 21.18 -13.81 2.29
CA TYR A 170 19.85 -14.22 2.71
C TYR A 170 19.11 -13.11 3.47
N GLU A 171 19.86 -12.30 4.22
CA GLU A 171 19.34 -11.14 4.92
C GLU A 171 18.80 -10.06 3.96
N ASP A 172 19.43 -9.90 2.79
CA ASP A 172 18.96 -8.93 1.79
C ASP A 172 17.59 -9.32 1.21
N ARG A 173 17.27 -10.60 1.14
CA ARG A 173 15.93 -11.07 0.75
C ARG A 173 14.87 -10.72 1.78
N ILE A 174 15.20 -10.84 3.07
CA ILE A 174 14.30 -10.52 4.17
C ILE A 174 14.14 -9.01 4.33
N LYS A 175 15.23 -8.25 4.17
CA LYS A 175 15.27 -6.80 4.30
C LYS A 175 15.09 -6.07 2.97
N ASN A 176 14.50 -6.72 1.98
CA ASN A 176 14.32 -6.16 0.64
C ASN A 176 13.46 -4.88 0.66
N PRO A 177 14.06 -3.72 0.37
CA PRO A 177 13.32 -2.44 0.38
C PRO A 177 12.16 -2.40 -0.60
N SER A 178 12.18 -3.20 -1.68
CA SER A 178 11.11 -3.26 -2.67
C SER A 178 9.80 -3.86 -2.11
N MET A 179 9.85 -4.53 -0.96
CA MET A 179 8.67 -5.04 -0.28
C MET A 179 7.91 -3.97 0.50
N PHE A 180 8.46 -2.77 0.62
CA PHE A 180 7.88 -1.65 1.37
C PHE A 180 7.54 -0.47 0.46
N THR A 181 6.71 0.42 0.99
CA THR A 181 6.50 1.74 0.37
C THR A 181 7.70 2.65 0.61
N THR A 182 7.76 3.75 -0.14
CA THR A 182 8.83 4.76 0.02
C THR A 182 8.83 5.37 1.43
N PRO A 183 10.00 5.64 2.01
CA PRO A 183 10.13 6.37 3.26
C PRO A 183 9.69 7.84 3.09
N ARG A 184 9.72 8.61 4.17
CA ARG A 184 9.42 10.03 4.13
C ARG A 184 10.34 10.78 3.17
N MET A 185 9.72 11.62 2.35
CA MET A 185 10.43 12.51 1.45
C MET A 185 9.98 13.95 1.70
N VAL A 186 10.96 14.85 1.88
CA VAL A 186 10.71 16.28 2.05
C VAL A 186 11.20 17.03 0.81
N LYS A 187 10.34 17.84 0.23
CA LYS A 187 10.66 18.69 -0.91
C LYS A 187 10.38 20.15 -0.58
N LEU A 188 11.40 20.97 -0.66
CA LEU A 188 11.28 22.43 -0.59
C LEU A 188 11.48 23.02 -1.98
N SER A 189 10.61 23.94 -2.36
CA SER A 189 10.70 24.64 -3.64
C SER A 189 10.54 26.14 -3.41
N MET A 190 11.28 26.93 -4.18
CA MET A 190 11.18 28.38 -4.22
C MET A 190 11.03 28.84 -5.66
N GLY A 191 10.17 29.81 -5.90
CA GLY A 191 9.94 30.40 -7.20
C GLY A 191 9.65 31.88 -7.08
N VAL A 192 9.77 32.60 -8.18
CA VAL A 192 9.41 34.02 -8.30
C VAL A 192 8.29 34.15 -9.31
N ASN A 193 7.23 34.84 -8.92
CA ASN A 193 6.13 35.22 -9.80
C ASN A 193 6.23 36.73 -10.07
N PHE A 194 5.98 37.11 -11.31
CA PHE A 194 6.02 38.52 -11.80
C PHE A 194 4.89 38.76 -12.81
#